data_5c8876b28ff904bac939093e37e0c033
#
_entry.id   5c8876b28ff904bac939093e37e0c033
#
_cell.length_a   1.000
_cell.length_b   1.000
_cell.length_c   1.000
_cell.angle_alpha   90.00
_cell.angle_beta   90.00
_cell.angle_gamma   90.00
#
_symmetry.space_group_name_H-M   'P 1'
#
loop_
_entity.id
_entity.type
_entity.pdbx_description
1 polymer ?
#
loop_
_entity_poly.entity_id
_entity_poly.type
_entity_poly.pdbx_seq_one_letter_code
_entity_poly.pdbx_strand_id
1 'polypeptide(L)'
;ISGLSIDEYYEEMKAYGKEIEPLDKEAMLEYVQKSGGQVIAKKGATFYAVSATVCQLVALILAASDSLATVSSMLHGEYGIEDVCLSTLTLVGPNGIQGKVQMRMNNEEVALLKKSAEALKEVIAQIEL
;
A
#
# COMPACT_ATOMS: atom_id res chain seq x y z
N ILE A 1 2.39 -8.46 -10.39
CA ILE A 1 1.22 -8.45 -11.27
C ILE A 1 0.56 -9.83 -11.17
N SER A 2 -0.68 -9.90 -10.73
CA SER A 2 -1.43 -11.16 -10.55
C SER A 2 -0.68 -12.27 -9.77
N GLY A 3 0.07 -11.87 -8.75
CA GLY A 3 0.86 -12.78 -7.91
C GLY A 3 2.29 -13.03 -8.37
N LEU A 4 2.68 -12.49 -9.53
CA LEU A 4 4.05 -12.51 -10.03
C LEU A 4 4.81 -11.25 -9.60
N SER A 5 6.10 -11.37 -9.34
CA SER A 5 6.98 -10.21 -9.29
C SER A 5 7.06 -9.56 -10.68
N ILE A 6 7.56 -8.33 -10.73
CA ILE A 6 7.70 -7.62 -12.02
C ILE A 6 8.71 -8.33 -12.93
N ASP A 7 9.76 -8.88 -12.36
CA ASP A 7 10.81 -9.57 -13.10
C ASP A 7 10.28 -10.91 -13.67
N GLU A 8 9.54 -11.69 -12.88
CA GLU A 8 8.85 -12.90 -13.36
C GLU A 8 7.84 -12.55 -14.47
N TYR A 9 7.10 -11.45 -14.33
CA TYR A 9 6.17 -11.01 -15.36
C TYR A 9 6.89 -10.71 -16.70
N TYR A 10 8.05 -10.07 -16.66
CA TYR A 10 8.83 -9.81 -17.88
C TYR A 10 9.31 -11.10 -18.56
N GLU A 11 9.80 -12.06 -17.77
CA GLU A 11 10.26 -13.35 -18.32
C GLU A 11 9.10 -14.13 -18.96
N GLU A 12 7.94 -14.16 -18.30
CA GLU A 12 6.73 -14.80 -18.88
C GLU A 12 6.28 -14.11 -20.17
N MET A 13 6.24 -12.78 -20.19
CA MET A 13 5.85 -12.06 -21.41
C MET A 13 6.82 -12.27 -22.56
N LYS A 14 8.12 -12.35 -22.26
CA LYS A 14 9.14 -12.68 -23.26
C LYS A 14 8.98 -14.09 -23.80
N ALA A 15 8.61 -15.06 -22.95
CA ALA A 15 8.32 -16.42 -23.39
C ALA A 15 7.14 -16.49 -24.35
N TYR A 16 6.16 -15.56 -24.25
CA TYR A 16 5.05 -15.38 -25.19
C TYR A 16 5.41 -14.54 -26.44
N GLY A 17 6.68 -14.21 -26.64
CA GLY A 17 7.15 -13.39 -27.76
C GLY A 17 6.72 -11.92 -27.67
N LYS A 18 6.41 -11.43 -26.47
CA LYS A 18 6.08 -10.03 -26.20
C LYS A 18 7.32 -9.32 -25.66
N GLU A 19 7.87 -8.39 -26.43
CA GLU A 19 8.86 -7.47 -25.91
C GLU A 19 8.17 -6.34 -25.15
N ILE A 20 8.43 -6.24 -23.85
CA ILE A 20 7.97 -5.15 -22.99
C ILE A 20 9.22 -4.40 -22.54
N GLU A 21 9.21 -3.08 -22.70
CA GLU A 21 10.29 -2.24 -22.21
C GLU A 21 10.39 -2.38 -20.68
N PRO A 22 11.56 -2.71 -20.13
CA PRO A 22 11.74 -2.84 -18.69
C PRO A 22 11.40 -1.53 -17.97
N LEU A 23 10.67 -1.63 -16.87
CA LEU A 23 10.35 -0.50 -16.02
C LEU A 23 11.61 -0.02 -15.29
N ASP A 24 11.92 1.27 -15.42
CA ASP A 24 12.89 1.92 -14.54
C ASP A 24 12.28 2.05 -13.13
N LYS A 25 12.69 1.11 -12.26
CA LYS A 25 12.14 1.00 -10.89
C LYS A 25 12.49 2.23 -10.06
N GLU A 26 13.67 2.82 -10.24
CA GLU A 26 14.14 4.00 -9.50
C GLU A 26 13.37 5.24 -9.93
N ALA A 27 13.26 5.50 -11.23
CA ALA A 27 12.48 6.61 -11.76
C ALA A 27 10.99 6.50 -11.39
N MET A 28 10.44 5.29 -11.39
CA MET A 28 9.05 5.06 -10.98
C MET A 28 8.86 5.33 -9.48
N LEU A 29 9.77 4.89 -8.63
CA LEU A 29 9.72 5.15 -7.19
C LEU A 29 9.76 6.65 -6.91
N GLU A 30 10.69 7.37 -7.53
CA GLU A 30 10.81 8.82 -7.42
C GLU A 30 9.54 9.54 -7.88
N TYR A 31 8.99 9.12 -9.02
CA TYR A 31 7.73 9.68 -9.54
C TYR A 31 6.57 9.49 -8.56
N VAL A 32 6.39 8.28 -8.02
CA VAL A 32 5.33 7.97 -7.06
C VAL A 32 5.48 8.80 -5.78
N GLN A 33 6.70 8.89 -5.23
CA GLN A 33 6.96 9.69 -4.03
C GLN A 33 6.69 11.18 -4.21
N LYS A 34 6.97 11.73 -5.40
CA LYS A 34 6.80 13.17 -5.70
C LYS A 34 5.43 13.54 -6.27
N SER A 35 4.64 12.57 -6.71
CA SER A 35 3.39 12.81 -7.45
C SER A 35 2.38 13.64 -6.65
N GLY A 36 2.21 13.36 -5.36
CA GLY A 36 1.34 14.14 -4.48
C GLY A 36 1.74 15.61 -4.38
N GLY A 37 3.03 15.87 -4.18
CA GLY A 37 3.59 17.23 -4.14
C GLY A 37 3.42 17.99 -5.46
N GLN A 38 3.56 17.31 -6.60
CA GLN A 38 3.34 17.91 -7.93
C GLN A 38 1.87 18.32 -8.13
N VAL A 39 0.92 17.52 -7.65
CA VAL A 39 -0.51 17.87 -7.70
C VAL A 39 -0.80 19.08 -6.81
N ILE A 40 -0.26 19.11 -5.59
CA ILE A 40 -0.40 20.25 -4.67
C ILE A 40 0.18 21.52 -5.28
N ALA A 41 1.35 21.47 -5.90
CA ALA A 41 1.98 22.61 -6.55
C ALA A 41 1.12 23.19 -7.70
N LYS A 42 0.35 22.34 -8.41
CA LYS A 42 -0.49 22.76 -9.54
C LYS A 42 -1.91 23.17 -9.14
N LYS A 43 -2.47 22.57 -8.09
CA LYS A 43 -3.89 22.71 -7.71
C LYS A 43 -4.10 23.23 -6.29
N GLY A 44 -3.04 23.42 -5.52
CA GLY A 44 -3.11 23.84 -4.12
C GLY A 44 -3.42 22.72 -3.14
N ALA A 45 -4.03 21.62 -3.57
CA ALA A 45 -4.38 20.48 -2.74
C ALA A 45 -4.59 19.20 -3.55
N THR A 46 -4.56 18.04 -2.87
CA THR A 46 -4.97 16.74 -3.41
C THR A 46 -6.27 16.32 -2.73
N PHE A 47 -7.35 16.10 -3.47
CA PHE A 47 -8.63 15.69 -2.90
C PHE A 47 -9.43 14.73 -3.79
N TYR A 48 -9.31 14.77 -5.11
CA TYR A 48 -10.11 13.90 -5.99
C TYR A 48 -9.83 12.42 -5.80
N ALA A 49 -8.55 12.01 -5.79
CA ALA A 49 -8.17 10.62 -5.60
C ALA A 49 -8.58 10.12 -4.21
N VAL A 50 -8.35 10.91 -3.18
CA VAL A 50 -8.75 10.57 -1.80
C VAL A 50 -10.25 10.42 -1.70
N SER A 51 -11.03 11.35 -2.26
CA SER A 51 -12.50 11.27 -2.25
C SER A 51 -13.00 10.01 -2.95
N ALA A 52 -12.44 9.67 -4.13
CA ALA A 52 -12.80 8.45 -4.85
C ALA A 52 -12.47 7.19 -4.03
N THR A 53 -11.29 7.14 -3.40
CA THR A 53 -10.87 6.01 -2.57
C THR A 53 -11.77 5.85 -1.34
N VAL A 54 -12.12 6.96 -0.68
CA VAL A 54 -13.06 6.93 0.47
C VAL A 54 -14.42 6.42 0.02
N CYS A 55 -14.96 6.92 -1.11
CA CYS A 55 -16.25 6.43 -1.64
C CYS A 55 -16.20 4.93 -1.96
N GLN A 56 -15.10 4.44 -2.55
CA GLN A 56 -14.93 3.01 -2.83
C GLN A 56 -14.90 2.19 -1.53
N LEU A 57 -14.14 2.62 -0.53
CA LEU A 57 -14.07 1.92 0.75
C LEU A 57 -15.42 1.88 1.46
N VAL A 58 -16.14 3.00 1.47
CA VAL A 58 -17.50 3.04 2.02
C VAL A 58 -18.44 2.09 1.26
N ALA A 59 -18.37 2.06 -0.07
CA ALA A 59 -19.16 1.14 -0.88
C ALA A 59 -18.84 -0.33 -0.56
N LEU A 60 -17.58 -0.70 -0.32
CA LEU A 60 -17.19 -2.05 0.11
C LEU A 60 -17.81 -2.41 1.47
N ILE A 61 -17.77 -1.50 2.43
CA ILE A 61 -18.36 -1.71 3.77
C ILE A 61 -19.88 -1.90 3.67
N LEU A 62 -20.54 -1.10 2.83
CA LEU A 62 -22.00 -1.14 2.66
C LEU A 62 -22.48 -2.30 1.77
N ALA A 63 -21.62 -2.91 0.96
CA ALA A 63 -21.97 -4.00 0.04
C ALA A 63 -22.35 -5.32 0.76
N ALA A 64 -22.22 -5.39 2.08
CA ALA A 64 -22.48 -6.57 2.90
C ALA A 64 -21.69 -7.83 2.46
N SER A 65 -20.55 -7.64 1.85
CA SER A 65 -19.62 -8.70 1.44
C SER A 65 -18.21 -8.36 1.86
N ASP A 66 -17.43 -9.37 2.23
CA ASP A 66 -16.03 -9.19 2.57
C ASP A 66 -15.20 -8.95 1.30
N SER A 67 -14.35 -7.94 1.34
CA SER A 67 -13.52 -7.53 0.21
C SER A 67 -12.11 -7.16 0.67
N LEU A 68 -11.13 -7.38 -0.21
CA LEU A 68 -9.75 -6.99 0.08
C LEU A 68 -9.52 -5.52 -0.29
N ALA A 69 -9.00 -4.77 0.66
CA ALA A 69 -8.61 -3.37 0.47
C ALA A 69 -7.29 -3.10 1.18
N THR A 70 -6.49 -2.18 0.63
CA THR A 70 -5.28 -1.70 1.31
C THR A 70 -5.68 -0.53 2.20
N VAL A 71 -5.70 -0.76 3.52
CA VAL A 71 -6.08 0.25 4.51
C VAL A 71 -5.06 0.34 5.63
N SER A 72 -4.91 1.53 6.18
CA SER A 72 -4.09 1.76 7.37
C SER A 72 -4.85 1.32 8.61
N SER A 73 -4.28 0.36 9.32
CA SER A 73 -4.85 -0.18 10.54
C SER A 73 -3.77 -0.63 11.51
N MET A 74 -4.11 -0.70 12.80
CA MET A 74 -3.18 -1.13 13.85
C MET A 74 -2.62 -2.53 13.52
N LEU A 75 -1.31 -2.68 13.58
CA LEU A 75 -0.63 -3.97 13.48
C LEU A 75 -0.46 -4.57 14.89
N HIS A 76 -0.65 -5.89 14.96
CA HIS A 76 -0.62 -6.68 16.21
C HIS A 76 0.34 -7.87 16.09
N GLY A 77 1.47 -7.69 15.43
CA GLY A 77 2.49 -8.73 15.22
C GLY A 77 2.68 -9.12 13.76
N GLU A 78 1.84 -8.64 12.84
CA GLU A 78 2.04 -8.87 11.41
C GLU A 78 3.40 -8.32 10.97
N TYR A 79 4.16 -9.12 10.23
CA TYR A 79 5.55 -8.84 9.83
C TYR A 79 6.51 -8.56 10.99
N GLY A 80 6.13 -8.95 12.23
CA GLY A 80 6.87 -8.62 13.45
C GLY A 80 6.83 -7.14 13.82
N ILE A 81 5.71 -6.46 13.52
CA ILE A 81 5.44 -5.05 13.81
C ILE A 81 4.20 -4.96 14.70
N GLU A 82 4.27 -4.18 15.76
CA GLU A 82 3.19 -3.97 16.73
C GLU A 82 3.02 -2.47 17.03
N ASP A 83 1.85 -2.11 17.55
CA ASP A 83 1.53 -0.79 18.13
C ASP A 83 1.74 0.40 17.16
N VAL A 84 1.51 0.18 15.88
CA VAL A 84 1.55 1.24 14.86
C VAL A 84 0.57 0.93 13.74
N CYS A 85 -0.06 1.95 13.18
CA CYS A 85 -0.93 1.83 12.02
C CYS A 85 -0.11 1.93 10.73
N LEU A 86 -0.16 0.87 9.91
CA LEU A 86 0.40 0.86 8.56
C LEU A 86 -0.62 0.32 7.57
N SER A 87 -0.47 0.72 6.31
CA SER A 87 -1.30 0.23 5.21
C SER A 87 -0.88 -1.18 4.82
N THR A 88 -1.78 -2.13 5.04
CA THR A 88 -1.60 -3.54 4.69
C THR A 88 -2.83 -4.07 3.98
N LEU A 89 -2.70 -5.20 3.27
CA LEU A 89 -3.83 -5.86 2.65
C LEU A 89 -4.75 -6.41 3.74
N THR A 90 -5.98 -5.91 3.77
CA THR A 90 -6.93 -6.12 4.85
C THR A 90 -8.25 -6.61 4.29
N LEU A 91 -8.86 -7.60 4.91
CA LEU A 91 -10.21 -8.04 4.63
C LEU A 91 -11.18 -7.10 5.36
N VAL A 92 -11.95 -6.36 4.58
CA VAL A 92 -12.91 -5.36 5.06
C VAL A 92 -14.32 -5.80 4.68
N GLY A 93 -15.23 -5.74 5.62
CA GLY A 93 -16.62 -6.12 5.43
C GLY A 93 -17.58 -5.20 6.21
N PRO A 94 -18.85 -5.56 6.28
CA PRO A 94 -19.90 -4.71 6.89
C PRO A 94 -19.67 -4.43 8.39
N ASN A 95 -18.89 -5.26 9.06
CA ASN A 95 -18.52 -5.08 10.47
C ASN A 95 -17.12 -4.42 10.64
N GLY A 96 -16.56 -3.83 9.58
CA GLY A 96 -15.24 -3.23 9.56
C GLY A 96 -14.15 -4.25 9.18
N ILE A 97 -13.01 -4.20 9.86
CA ILE A 97 -11.87 -5.09 9.60
C ILE A 97 -12.17 -6.49 10.13
N GLN A 98 -12.17 -7.48 9.22
CA GLN A 98 -12.38 -8.88 9.53
C GLN A 98 -11.06 -9.64 9.73
N GLY A 99 -9.98 -9.15 9.11
CA GLY A 99 -8.67 -9.78 9.21
C GLY A 99 -7.64 -9.09 8.31
N LYS A 100 -6.40 -9.56 8.41
CA LYS A 100 -5.29 -9.06 7.59
C LYS A 100 -4.71 -10.20 6.78
N VAL A 101 -4.39 -9.91 5.53
CA VAL A 101 -3.76 -10.86 4.61
C VAL A 101 -2.28 -10.52 4.52
N GLN A 102 -1.45 -11.41 5.05
CA GLN A 102 0.00 -11.25 4.93
C GLN A 102 0.44 -11.62 3.51
N MET A 103 0.83 -10.60 2.75
CA MET A 103 1.45 -10.81 1.45
C MET A 103 2.84 -11.39 1.61
N ARG A 104 3.27 -12.17 0.64
CA ARG A 104 4.66 -12.62 0.57
C ARG A 104 5.54 -11.43 0.23
N MET A 105 6.40 -11.07 1.14
CA MET A 105 7.43 -10.05 0.97
C MET A 105 8.80 -10.70 1.09
N ASN A 106 9.77 -10.19 0.36
CA ASN A 106 11.16 -10.57 0.56
C ASN A 106 11.73 -9.90 1.82
N ASN A 107 12.92 -10.30 2.24
CA ASN A 107 13.53 -9.80 3.47
C ASN A 107 13.82 -8.29 3.42
N GLU A 108 14.13 -7.74 2.25
CA GLU A 108 14.38 -6.31 2.06
C GLU A 108 13.10 -5.50 2.21
N GLU A 109 12.00 -5.97 1.62
CA GLU A 109 10.67 -5.34 1.73
C GLU A 109 10.18 -5.33 3.18
N VAL A 110 10.35 -6.44 3.90
CA VAL A 110 10.02 -6.50 5.33
C VAL A 110 10.88 -5.54 6.15
N ALA A 111 12.18 -5.43 5.84
CA ALA A 111 13.07 -4.50 6.52
C ALA A 111 12.67 -3.04 6.28
N LEU A 112 12.28 -2.68 5.05
CA LEU A 112 11.78 -1.35 4.71
C LEU A 112 10.45 -1.04 5.41
N LEU A 113 9.54 -2.01 5.50
CA LEU A 113 8.29 -1.86 6.22
C LEU A 113 8.54 -1.61 7.72
N LYS A 114 9.45 -2.36 8.34
CA LYS A 114 9.87 -2.15 9.74
C LYS A 114 10.49 -0.77 9.95
N LYS A 115 11.36 -0.33 9.04
CA LYS A 115 11.93 1.01 9.09
C LYS A 115 10.86 2.10 9.03
N SER A 116 9.84 1.92 8.20
CA SER A 116 8.69 2.84 8.13
C SER A 116 7.89 2.85 9.44
N ALA A 117 7.70 1.68 10.06
CA ALA A 117 7.04 1.55 11.36
C ALA A 117 7.78 2.32 12.47
N GLU A 118 9.10 2.13 12.56
CA GLU A 118 9.93 2.80 13.56
C GLU A 118 9.92 4.33 13.38
N ALA A 119 10.02 4.82 12.13
CA ALA A 119 9.94 6.25 11.87
C ALA A 119 8.60 6.86 12.33
N LEU A 120 7.48 6.14 12.17
CA LEU A 120 6.18 6.58 12.68
C LEU A 120 6.11 6.55 14.20
N LYS A 121 6.65 5.51 14.84
CA LYS A 121 6.72 5.42 16.31
C LYS A 121 7.55 6.55 16.91
N GLU A 122 8.67 6.92 16.28
CA GLU A 122 9.49 8.06 16.69
C GLU A 122 8.70 9.38 16.65
N VAL A 123 7.87 9.58 15.62
CA VAL A 123 7.01 10.77 15.53
C VAL A 123 5.91 10.73 16.59
N ILE A 124 5.27 9.57 16.78
CA ILE A 124 4.21 9.39 17.79
C ILE A 124 4.77 9.67 19.20
N ALA A 125 5.99 9.21 19.49
CA ALA A 125 6.64 9.43 20.80
C ALA A 125 6.94 10.91 21.10
N GLN A 126 6.93 11.79 20.10
CA GLN A 126 7.11 13.24 20.28
C GLN A 126 5.79 13.97 20.58
N ILE A 127 4.66 13.27 20.49
CA ILE A 127 3.35 13.86 20.78
C ILE A 127 3.09 13.71 22.27
N GLU A 128 3.04 14.82 22.98
CA GLU A 128 2.55 14.86 24.37
C GLU A 128 1.02 14.71 24.35
N LEU A 129 0.49 13.63 24.90
CA LEU A 129 -0.94 13.37 25.07
C LEU A 129 -1.37 13.66 26.51
#